data_2b1f26e95b5b1418e3331ac8a986f122
#
_entry.id   2b1f26e95b5b1418e3331ac8a986f122
#
_cell.length_a   1.000
_cell.length_b   1.000
_cell.length_c   1.000
_cell.angle_alpha   90.00
_cell.angle_beta   90.00
_cell.angle_gamma   90.00
#
_symmetry.space_group_name_H-M   'P 1'
#
loop_
_entity.id
_entity.type
_entity.pdbx_description
1 polymer ?
#
loop_
_entity_poly.entity_id
_entity_poly.type
_entity_poly.pdbx_seq_one_letter_code
_entity_poly.pdbx_strand_id
1 'polypeptide(L)'
;MSGPPLVLDAGGLEGLAADRPSDHLRALLAETRRRGREVIAPTIVCAEVARGLARTRAVEAAVARHDQARGERPALRLVDTDFSLARQVGAILEASGVGSERVVDAHVLGVCVPEGGGLVVTTDPGDIVELAGAVPAVRIRTTHP
;
A
#
# COMPACT_ATOMS: atom_id res chain seq x y z
N MET A 1 13.15 -15.84 -6.29
CA MET A 1 11.71 -15.56 -6.20
C MET A 1 11.46 -14.57 -5.08
N SER A 2 10.94 -13.41 -5.42
CA SER A 2 10.56 -12.41 -4.43
C SER A 2 9.32 -12.90 -3.66
N GLY A 3 9.24 -12.62 -2.37
CA GLY A 3 8.04 -12.90 -1.58
C GLY A 3 6.96 -11.84 -1.82
N PRO A 4 5.87 -11.86 -1.02
CA PRO A 4 4.81 -10.88 -1.15
C PRO A 4 5.33 -9.45 -0.95
N PRO A 5 4.75 -8.47 -1.64
CA PRO A 5 5.20 -7.09 -1.60
C PRO A 5 4.93 -6.41 -0.26
N LEU A 6 5.63 -5.31 -0.02
CA LEU A 6 5.26 -4.32 0.98
C LEU A 6 4.22 -3.40 0.34
N VAL A 7 3.06 -3.27 0.96
CA VAL A 7 1.93 -2.50 0.44
C VAL A 7 1.65 -1.31 1.35
N LEU A 8 1.63 -0.11 0.79
CA LEU A 8 1.36 1.10 1.55
C LEU A 8 -0.11 1.50 1.43
N ASP A 9 -0.79 1.66 2.55
CA ASP A 9 -2.04 2.41 2.62
C ASP A 9 -1.77 3.92 2.83
N ALA A 10 -2.79 4.71 3.14
CA ALA A 10 -2.63 6.13 3.40
C ALA A 10 -1.63 6.40 4.53
N GLY A 11 -1.73 5.71 5.65
CA GLY A 11 -0.81 5.84 6.78
C GLY A 11 0.62 5.43 6.42
N GLY A 12 0.77 4.36 5.65
CA GLY A 12 2.07 3.92 5.14
C GLY A 12 2.70 4.92 4.19
N LEU A 13 1.91 5.48 3.28
CA LEU A 13 2.39 6.50 2.35
C LEU A 13 2.75 7.81 3.07
N GLU A 14 1.95 8.24 4.05
CA GLU A 14 2.29 9.40 4.90
C GLU A 14 3.61 9.17 5.62
N GLY A 15 3.83 8.00 6.18
CA GLY A 15 5.09 7.64 6.83
C GLY A 15 6.28 7.71 5.87
N LEU A 16 6.11 7.22 4.64
CA LEU A 16 7.15 7.30 3.61
C LEU A 16 7.42 8.74 3.17
N ALA A 17 6.39 9.57 3.08
CA ALA A 17 6.46 10.97 2.65
C ALA A 17 6.92 11.93 3.76
N ALA A 18 7.03 11.48 5.00
CA ALA A 18 7.53 12.27 6.10
C ALA A 18 8.98 12.73 5.84
N ASP A 19 9.34 13.88 6.36
CA ASP A 19 10.71 14.41 6.25
C ASP A 19 11.73 13.41 6.79
N ARG A 20 11.36 12.74 7.86
CA ARG A 20 12.15 11.65 8.45
C ARG A 20 11.24 10.45 8.75
N PRO A 21 11.20 9.45 7.88
CA PRO A 21 10.50 8.20 8.16
C PRO A 21 10.99 7.57 9.46
N SER A 22 10.09 6.84 10.15
CA SER A 22 10.44 6.15 11.40
C SER A 22 11.59 5.14 11.19
N ASP A 23 12.28 4.82 12.25
CA ASP A 23 13.33 3.79 12.21
C ASP A 23 12.76 2.43 11.80
N HIS A 24 11.54 2.14 12.26
CA HIS A 24 10.83 0.91 11.90
C HIS A 24 10.54 0.86 10.38
N LEU A 25 9.96 1.92 9.80
CA LEU A 25 9.69 1.97 8.38
C LEU A 25 10.98 1.91 7.54
N ARG A 26 12.03 2.59 7.96
CA ARG A 26 13.34 2.50 7.29
C ARG A 26 13.91 1.08 7.32
N ALA A 27 13.77 0.38 8.43
CA ALA A 27 14.19 -1.01 8.56
C ALA A 27 13.35 -1.94 7.66
N LEU A 28 12.03 -1.72 7.57
CA LEU A 28 11.15 -2.46 6.66
C LEU A 28 11.56 -2.28 5.20
N LEU A 29 11.83 -1.04 4.80
CA LEU A 29 12.25 -0.74 3.43
C LEU A 29 13.60 -1.40 3.10
N ALA A 30 14.56 -1.35 4.01
CA ALA A 30 15.85 -1.99 3.85
C ALA A 30 15.72 -3.51 3.73
N GLU A 31 14.89 -4.13 4.55
CA GLU A 31 14.62 -5.57 4.48
C GLU A 31 13.89 -5.96 3.20
N THR A 32 12.90 -5.18 2.78
CA THR A 32 12.15 -5.38 1.54
C THR A 32 13.11 -5.38 0.35
N ARG A 33 14.02 -4.41 0.30
CA ARG A 33 15.07 -4.34 -0.71
C ARG A 33 16.01 -5.53 -0.66
N ARG A 34 16.51 -5.86 0.53
CA ARG A 34 17.45 -6.99 0.71
C ARG A 34 16.86 -8.30 0.20
N ARG A 35 15.55 -8.46 0.31
CA ARG A 35 14.81 -9.63 -0.17
C ARG A 35 14.38 -9.54 -1.63
N GLY A 36 14.69 -8.46 -2.34
CA GLY A 36 14.25 -8.25 -3.71
C GLY A 36 12.74 -8.14 -3.87
N ARG A 37 12.03 -7.69 -2.84
CA ARG A 37 10.58 -7.52 -2.87
C ARG A 37 10.22 -6.11 -3.34
N GLU A 38 9.04 -5.98 -3.92
CA GLU A 38 8.50 -4.69 -4.34
C GLU A 38 7.87 -3.92 -3.18
N VAL A 39 7.86 -2.60 -3.32
CA VAL A 39 6.99 -1.70 -2.55
C VAL A 39 5.92 -1.19 -3.49
N ILE A 40 4.66 -1.41 -3.16
CA ILE A 40 3.53 -1.02 -4.01
C ILE A 40 2.53 -0.20 -3.20
N ALA A 41 1.80 0.67 -3.90
CA ALA A 41 0.64 1.37 -3.35
C ALA A 41 -0.40 1.56 -4.45
N PRO A 42 -1.70 1.38 -4.15
CA PRO A 42 -2.74 1.79 -5.07
C PRO A 42 -2.64 3.30 -5.30
N THR A 43 -2.71 3.75 -6.54
CA THR A 43 -2.65 5.20 -6.86
C THR A 43 -3.73 5.99 -6.13
N ILE A 44 -4.90 5.39 -5.90
CA ILE A 44 -6.00 6.04 -5.17
C ILE A 44 -5.62 6.46 -3.73
N VAL A 45 -4.67 5.77 -3.10
CA VAL A 45 -4.17 6.12 -1.77
C VAL A 45 -3.55 7.52 -1.76
N CYS A 46 -2.93 7.93 -2.87
CA CYS A 46 -2.37 9.27 -3.02
C CYS A 46 -3.45 10.36 -2.85
N ALA A 47 -4.69 10.09 -3.25
CA ALA A 47 -5.79 11.05 -3.10
C ALA A 47 -6.15 11.32 -1.64
N GLU A 48 -5.93 10.37 -0.74
CA GLU A 48 -6.14 10.59 0.69
C GLU A 48 -5.03 11.40 1.34
N VAL A 49 -3.80 11.22 0.89
CA VAL A 49 -2.62 11.84 1.50
C VAL A 49 -2.31 13.21 0.89
N ALA A 50 -2.45 13.36 -0.43
CA ALA A 50 -2.12 14.58 -1.16
C ALA A 50 -3.22 15.67 -1.02
N ARG A 51 -3.52 16.04 0.22
CA ARG A 51 -4.50 17.08 0.54
C ARG A 51 -3.79 18.37 0.97
N GLY A 52 -3.92 19.38 0.14
CA GLY A 52 -3.24 20.66 0.32
C GLY A 52 -1.81 20.62 -0.21
N LEU A 53 -1.25 21.81 -0.42
CA LEU A 53 0.00 22.00 -1.15
C LEU A 53 1.20 21.28 -0.50
N ALA A 54 1.35 21.40 0.81
CA ALA A 54 2.49 20.83 1.52
C ALA A 54 2.50 19.31 1.44
N ARG A 55 1.35 18.66 1.68
CA ARG A 55 1.22 17.20 1.59
C ARG A 55 1.37 16.70 0.16
N THR A 56 0.79 17.40 -0.81
CA THR A 56 0.94 17.05 -2.22
C THR A 56 2.41 17.06 -2.63
N ARG A 57 3.16 18.10 -2.27
CA ARG A 57 4.60 18.17 -2.55
C ARG A 57 5.39 17.06 -1.86
N ALA A 58 5.03 16.72 -0.63
CA ALA A 58 5.67 15.63 0.10
C ALA A 58 5.45 14.28 -0.59
N VAL A 59 4.23 14.00 -1.06
CA VAL A 59 3.90 12.78 -1.82
C VAL A 59 4.64 12.76 -3.15
N GLU A 60 4.62 13.86 -3.90
CA GLU A 60 5.36 13.98 -5.17
C GLU A 60 6.85 13.69 -4.99
N ALA A 61 7.46 14.26 -3.95
CA ALA A 61 8.87 14.04 -3.63
C ALA A 61 9.14 12.58 -3.24
N ALA A 62 8.26 11.93 -2.48
CA ALA A 62 8.39 10.53 -2.10
C ALA A 62 8.29 9.61 -3.32
N VAL A 63 7.30 9.83 -4.18
CA VAL A 63 7.12 9.07 -5.43
C VAL A 63 8.35 9.24 -6.32
N ALA A 64 8.82 10.46 -6.54
CA ALA A 64 9.99 10.72 -7.38
C ALA A 64 11.26 10.06 -6.85
N ARG A 65 11.49 10.09 -5.53
CA ARG A 65 12.67 9.44 -4.90
C ARG A 65 12.68 7.94 -5.09
N HIS A 66 11.50 7.31 -5.06
CA HIS A 66 11.37 5.86 -5.14
C HIS A 66 11.18 5.37 -6.58
N ASP A 67 10.60 6.18 -7.46
CA ASP A 67 10.46 5.85 -8.88
C ASP A 67 11.83 5.73 -9.57
N GLN A 68 12.78 6.58 -9.16
CA GLN A 68 14.15 6.57 -9.67
C GLN A 68 15.13 5.80 -8.77
N ALA A 69 14.62 4.93 -7.91
CA ALA A 69 15.45 4.26 -6.93
C ALA A 69 16.55 3.43 -7.58
N ARG A 70 17.77 3.86 -7.39
CA ARG A 70 18.98 3.13 -7.70
C ARG A 70 19.70 2.80 -6.40
N GLY A 71 20.24 1.59 -6.29
CA GLY A 71 21.02 1.18 -5.12
C GLY A 71 20.17 0.74 -3.93
N GLU A 72 20.17 1.48 -2.82
CA GLU A 72 19.71 0.97 -1.52
C GLU A 72 18.20 1.03 -1.23
N ARG A 73 17.39 1.63 -2.08
CA ARG A 73 15.95 1.78 -1.84
C ARG A 73 15.12 1.00 -2.85
N PRO A 74 14.09 0.26 -2.42
CA PRO A 74 13.15 -0.34 -3.36
C PRO A 74 12.38 0.76 -4.08
N ALA A 75 12.15 0.58 -5.38
CA ALA A 75 11.27 1.46 -6.14
C ALA A 75 9.83 1.33 -5.63
N LEU A 76 9.13 2.45 -5.52
CA LEU A 76 7.69 2.46 -5.26
C LEU A 76 6.96 2.30 -6.58
N ARG A 77 6.18 1.23 -6.71
CA ARG A 77 5.30 1.03 -7.86
C ARG A 77 3.88 1.43 -7.51
N LEU A 78 3.36 2.44 -8.18
CA LEU A 78 1.94 2.81 -8.08
C LEU A 78 1.11 1.89 -8.97
N VAL A 79 0.02 1.37 -8.42
CA VAL A 79 -0.91 0.50 -9.12
C VAL A 79 -2.19 1.27 -9.41
N ASP A 80 -2.38 1.63 -10.68
CA ASP A 80 -3.56 2.33 -11.14
C ASP A 80 -4.79 1.43 -11.14
N THR A 81 -5.96 2.01 -10.93
CA THR A 81 -7.21 1.28 -10.99
C THR A 81 -7.63 1.06 -12.43
N ASP A 82 -7.30 -0.09 -12.97
CA ASP A 82 -7.87 -0.58 -14.23
C ASP A 82 -9.18 -1.32 -13.95
N PHE A 83 -9.82 -1.82 -15.02
CA PHE A 83 -11.09 -2.54 -14.87
C PHE A 83 -10.96 -3.83 -14.05
N SER A 84 -9.85 -4.53 -14.18
CA SER A 84 -9.58 -5.76 -13.41
C SER A 84 -9.50 -5.47 -11.92
N LEU A 85 -8.76 -4.45 -11.54
CA LEU A 85 -8.66 -4.02 -10.14
C LEU A 85 -10.01 -3.49 -9.62
N ALA A 86 -10.73 -2.70 -10.41
CA ALA A 86 -12.05 -2.19 -10.04
C ALA A 86 -13.04 -3.33 -9.76
N ARG A 87 -13.04 -4.37 -10.58
CA ARG A 87 -13.86 -5.58 -10.35
C ARG A 87 -13.49 -6.30 -9.05
N GLN A 88 -12.20 -6.45 -8.79
CA GLN A 88 -11.69 -7.07 -7.57
C GLN A 88 -12.11 -6.27 -6.33
N VAL A 89 -11.99 -4.95 -6.40
CA VAL A 89 -12.42 -4.04 -5.32
C VAL A 89 -13.93 -4.17 -5.06
N GLY A 90 -14.73 -4.17 -6.12
CA GLY A 90 -16.18 -4.37 -6.01
C GLY A 90 -16.54 -5.71 -5.34
N ALA A 91 -15.85 -6.78 -5.71
CA ALA A 91 -16.04 -8.10 -5.11
C ALA A 91 -15.68 -8.13 -3.61
N ILE A 92 -14.61 -7.45 -3.22
CA ILE A 92 -14.21 -7.32 -1.80
C ILE A 92 -15.27 -6.55 -1.01
N LEU A 93 -15.76 -5.43 -1.52
CA LEU A 93 -16.81 -4.63 -0.87
C LEU A 93 -18.10 -5.44 -0.71
N GLU A 94 -18.53 -6.14 -1.74
CA GLU A 94 -19.73 -6.99 -1.72
C GLU A 94 -19.60 -8.12 -0.69
N ALA A 95 -18.50 -8.85 -0.72
CA ALA A 95 -18.26 -9.95 0.21
C ALA A 95 -18.12 -9.50 1.67
N SER A 96 -17.64 -8.28 1.89
CA SER A 96 -17.49 -7.70 3.23
C SER A 96 -18.78 -7.03 3.73
N GLY A 97 -19.76 -6.81 2.88
CA GLY A 97 -21.01 -6.13 3.23
C GLY A 97 -20.83 -4.65 3.60
N VAL A 98 -19.80 -4.00 3.08
CA VAL A 98 -19.48 -2.59 3.35
C VAL A 98 -19.73 -1.73 2.12
N GLY A 99 -19.87 -0.44 2.33
CA GLY A 99 -20.14 0.53 1.27
C GLY A 99 -18.88 1.18 0.69
N SER A 100 -19.11 2.19 -0.15
CA SER A 100 -18.05 2.92 -0.87
C SER A 100 -17.11 3.70 0.05
N GLU A 101 -17.48 3.92 1.31
CA GLU A 101 -16.60 4.54 2.31
C GLU A 101 -15.32 3.74 2.56
N ARG A 102 -15.34 2.44 2.23
CA ARG A 102 -14.20 1.53 2.37
C ARG A 102 -13.48 1.25 1.05
N VAL A 103 -13.77 2.02 0.00
CA VAL A 103 -13.22 1.76 -1.34
C VAL A 103 -11.70 1.84 -1.40
N VAL A 104 -11.08 2.74 -0.65
CA VAL A 104 -9.61 2.87 -0.62
C VAL A 104 -8.97 1.67 0.06
N ASP A 105 -9.49 1.26 1.21
CA ASP A 105 -9.03 0.06 1.92
C ASP A 105 -9.21 -1.19 1.05
N ALA A 106 -10.31 -1.30 0.33
CA ALA A 106 -10.55 -2.40 -0.61
C ALA A 106 -9.55 -2.41 -1.78
N HIS A 107 -9.07 -1.25 -2.22
CA HIS A 107 -7.97 -1.17 -3.19
C HIS A 107 -6.65 -1.71 -2.61
N VAL A 108 -6.36 -1.40 -1.36
CA VAL A 108 -5.16 -1.91 -0.67
C VAL A 108 -5.17 -3.44 -0.65
N LEU A 109 -6.32 -4.05 -0.36
CA LEU A 109 -6.48 -5.51 -0.43
C LEU A 109 -6.44 -6.01 -1.88
N GLY A 110 -7.09 -5.29 -2.78
CA GLY A 110 -7.19 -5.66 -4.20
C GLY A 110 -5.83 -5.80 -4.88
N VAL A 111 -4.88 -4.92 -4.58
CA VAL A 111 -3.52 -5.00 -5.15
C VAL A 111 -2.71 -6.17 -4.58
N CYS A 112 -3.10 -6.72 -3.44
CA CYS A 112 -2.47 -7.91 -2.87
C CYS A 112 -2.91 -9.20 -3.57
N VAL A 113 -4.10 -9.23 -4.17
CA VAL A 113 -4.69 -10.46 -4.74
C VAL A 113 -3.82 -11.08 -5.82
N PRO A 114 -3.40 -10.36 -6.87
CA PRO A 114 -2.55 -10.96 -7.91
C PRO A 114 -1.16 -11.35 -7.41
N GLU A 115 -0.72 -10.77 -6.30
CA GLU A 115 0.58 -11.06 -5.69
C GLU A 115 0.52 -12.26 -4.72
N GLY A 116 -0.67 -12.80 -4.45
CA GLY A 116 -0.86 -13.90 -3.49
C GLY A 116 -0.74 -13.49 -2.03
N GLY A 117 -0.58 -12.22 -1.74
CA GLY A 117 -0.45 -11.68 -0.40
C GLY A 117 0.24 -10.33 -0.35
N GLY A 118 0.44 -9.83 0.86
CA GLY A 118 1.13 -8.57 1.09
C GLY A 118 1.37 -8.30 2.58
N LEU A 119 2.39 -7.52 2.87
CA LEU A 119 2.58 -6.89 4.18
C LEU A 119 2.12 -5.44 4.06
N VAL A 120 0.98 -5.13 4.66
CA VAL A 120 0.36 -3.81 4.57
C VAL A 120 0.88 -2.92 5.70
N VAL A 121 1.47 -1.78 5.32
CA VAL A 121 1.88 -0.74 6.26
C VAL A 121 0.69 0.19 6.49
N THR A 122 0.14 0.19 7.70
CA THR A 122 -1.13 0.85 8.03
C THR A 122 -1.14 1.38 9.46
N THR A 123 -1.85 2.49 9.67
CA THR A 123 -2.19 2.99 11.02
C THR A 123 -3.50 2.39 11.54
N ASP A 124 -4.28 1.73 10.68
CA ASP A 124 -5.58 1.13 11.00
C ASP A 124 -5.62 -0.36 10.64
N PRO A 125 -4.85 -1.20 11.35
CA PRO A 125 -4.76 -2.63 11.03
C PRO A 125 -6.10 -3.36 11.14
N GLY A 126 -6.99 -2.92 12.03
CA GLY A 126 -8.32 -3.51 12.21
C GLY A 126 -9.17 -3.45 10.94
N ASP A 127 -9.14 -2.32 10.25
CA ASP A 127 -9.89 -2.12 9.00
C ASP A 127 -9.38 -3.05 7.88
N ILE A 128 -8.08 -3.20 7.79
CA ILE A 128 -7.46 -4.11 6.80
C ILE A 128 -7.77 -5.57 7.13
N VAL A 129 -7.65 -5.97 8.39
CA VAL A 129 -7.96 -7.35 8.83
C VAL A 129 -9.42 -7.70 8.58
N GLU A 130 -10.34 -6.77 8.84
CA GLU A 130 -11.77 -6.96 8.57
C GLU A 130 -12.03 -7.27 7.09
N LEU A 131 -11.48 -6.46 6.18
CA LEU A 131 -11.65 -6.67 4.74
C LEU A 131 -10.88 -7.91 4.22
N ALA A 132 -9.79 -8.28 4.86
CA ALA A 132 -9.01 -9.46 4.49
C ALA A 132 -9.82 -10.76 4.58
N GLY A 133 -10.88 -10.78 5.39
CA GLY A 133 -11.84 -11.89 5.45
C GLY A 133 -12.54 -12.19 4.12
N ALA A 134 -12.64 -11.20 3.23
CA ALA A 134 -13.23 -11.35 1.89
C ALA A 134 -12.28 -12.04 0.89
N VAL A 135 -11.01 -12.17 1.22
CA VAL A 135 -9.98 -12.78 0.35
C VAL A 135 -9.17 -13.84 1.11
N PRO A 136 -9.81 -14.89 1.62
CA PRO A 136 -9.16 -15.83 2.55
C PRO A 136 -8.01 -16.63 1.93
N ALA A 137 -7.94 -16.71 0.60
CA ALA A 137 -6.85 -17.36 -0.12
C ALA A 137 -5.59 -16.51 -0.22
N VAL A 138 -5.67 -15.22 0.15
CA VAL A 138 -4.58 -14.25 0.07
C VAL A 138 -4.01 -14.01 1.47
N ARG A 139 -2.71 -14.16 1.63
CA ARG A 139 -2.06 -13.97 2.93
C ARG A 139 -1.78 -12.48 3.16
N ILE A 140 -2.63 -11.86 3.96
CA ILE A 140 -2.49 -10.45 4.37
C ILE A 140 -1.90 -10.38 5.78
N ARG A 141 -0.84 -9.59 5.93
CA ARG A 141 -0.26 -9.24 7.22
C ARG A 141 -0.19 -7.72 7.33
N THR A 142 -0.20 -7.19 8.53
CA THR A 142 -0.14 -5.75 8.78
C THR A 142 1.05 -5.39 9.66
N THR A 143 1.54 -4.18 9.47
CA THR A 143 2.54 -3.55 10.34
C THR A 143 2.30 -2.05 10.38
N HIS A 144 2.78 -1.36 11.41
CA HIS A 144 2.67 0.09 11.48
C HIS A 144 3.78 0.80 10.69
N PRO A 145 3.59 2.06 10.27
CA PRO A 145 4.62 2.85 9.61
C PRO A 145 5.73 3.31 10.55
#